data_c78ddb1db312d7959b1b03968dbf8943
#
_entry.id   c78ddb1db312d7959b1b03968dbf8943
#
_cell.length_a   1.000
_cell.length_b   1.000
_cell.length_c   1.000
_cell.angle_alpha   90.00
_cell.angle_beta   90.00
_cell.angle_gamma   90.00
#
_symmetry.space_group_name_H-M   'P 1'
#
loop_
_entity.id
_entity.type
_entity.pdbx_description
1 polymer ?
#
loop_
_entity_poly.entity_id
_entity_poly.type
_entity_poly.pdbx_seq_one_letter_code
_entity_poly.pdbx_strand_id
1 'polypeptide(L)' 'MRAIQIPAAGQMTVVDVEKPALQYGQVLIRINYVGFCGSDLNTYRGMNPMVKMPVIPGHEIGATIEAVTD' A
#
# COMPACT_ATOMS: atom_id res chain seq x y z
N MET A 1 -11.29 5.50 1.31
CA MET A 1 -10.43 5.61 0.10
C MET A 1 -10.20 4.24 -0.51
N ARG A 2 -9.92 4.20 -1.79
CA ARG A 2 -9.69 2.93 -2.50
C ARG A 2 -8.24 2.50 -2.38
N ALA A 3 -8.02 1.19 -2.27
CA ALA A 3 -6.71 0.58 -2.27
C ALA A 3 -6.74 -0.71 -3.08
N ILE A 4 -5.59 -1.11 -3.61
CA ILE A 4 -5.43 -2.42 -4.24
C ILE A 4 -4.93 -3.37 -3.16
N GLN A 5 -5.62 -4.50 -3.02
CA GLN A 5 -5.30 -5.51 -2.02
C GLN A 5 -5.06 -6.86 -2.68
N ILE A 6 -4.08 -7.60 -2.17
CA ILE A 6 -3.87 -9.01 -2.49
C ILE A 6 -4.44 -9.83 -1.33
N PRO A 7 -5.68 -10.34 -1.43
CA PRO A 7 -6.29 -11.11 -0.34
C PRO A 7 -5.71 -12.50 -0.20
N ALA A 8 -5.23 -13.08 -1.30
CA ALA A 8 -4.61 -14.39 -1.35
C ALA A 8 -3.70 -14.47 -2.58
N ALA A 9 -2.83 -15.46 -2.61
CA ALA A 9 -1.91 -15.66 -3.74
C ALA A 9 -2.68 -15.76 -5.06
N GLY A 10 -2.24 -15.02 -6.06
CA GLY A 10 -2.85 -14.99 -7.39
C GLY A 10 -4.17 -14.22 -7.48
N GLN A 11 -4.55 -13.51 -6.41
CA GLN A 11 -5.76 -12.68 -6.40
C GLN A 11 -5.40 -11.22 -6.12
N MET A 12 -6.08 -10.31 -6.81
CA MET A 12 -5.88 -8.88 -6.63
C MET A 12 -7.23 -8.19 -6.80
N THR A 13 -7.58 -7.31 -5.87
CA THR A 13 -8.88 -6.63 -5.88
C THR A 13 -8.76 -5.20 -5.37
N VAL A 14 -9.74 -4.37 -5.72
CA VAL A 14 -9.86 -3.02 -5.19
C VAL A 14 -10.79 -3.06 -3.98
N VAL A 15 -10.33 -2.47 -2.88
CA VAL A 15 -11.09 -2.42 -1.62
C VAL A 15 -11.21 -0.98 -1.14
N ASP A 16 -12.22 -0.72 -0.31
CA ASP A 16 -12.31 0.52 0.43
C ASP A 16 -11.65 0.37 1.80
N VAL A 17 -10.79 1.32 2.15
CA VAL A 17 -10.15 1.38 3.46
C VAL A 17 -10.34 2.77 4.05
N GLU A 18 -10.25 2.87 5.37
CA GLU A 18 -10.31 4.15 6.04
C GLU A 18 -9.08 4.99 5.71
N LYS A 19 -9.30 6.30 5.52
CA LYS A 19 -8.19 7.24 5.41
C LYS A 19 -7.42 7.24 6.74
N PRO A 20 -6.08 7.08 6.70
CA PRO A 20 -5.30 7.08 7.94
C PRO A 20 -5.42 8.40 8.70
N ALA A 21 -5.46 8.32 10.02
CA ALA A 21 -5.42 9.50 10.87
C ALA A 21 -3.98 9.95 11.07
N LEU A 22 -3.76 11.27 10.96
CA LEU A 22 -2.44 11.85 11.20
C LEU A 22 -2.14 11.84 12.69
N GLN A 23 -1.01 11.25 13.09
CA GLN A 23 -0.54 11.19 14.46
C GLN A 23 0.71 12.05 14.64
N TYR A 24 0.98 12.43 15.89
CA TYR A 24 2.16 13.23 16.19
C TYR A 24 3.44 12.56 15.69
N GLY A 25 4.31 13.34 15.08
CA GLY A 25 5.57 12.86 14.51
C GLY A 25 5.42 12.22 13.14
N GLN A 26 4.22 12.20 12.57
CA GLN A 26 3.97 11.63 11.25
C GLN A 26 3.70 12.70 10.21
N VAL A 27 3.80 12.29 8.96
CA VAL A 27 3.45 13.10 7.79
C VAL A 27 2.38 12.34 7.01
N LEU A 28 1.29 13.02 6.69
CA LEU A 28 0.27 12.47 5.81
C LEU A 28 0.61 12.84 4.37
N ILE A 29 0.74 11.85 3.52
CA ILE A 29 1.03 12.06 2.11
C ILE A 29 -0.15 11.61 1.25
N ARG A 30 -0.35 12.33 0.14
CA ARG A 30 -1.29 11.93 -0.89
C ARG A 30 -0.52 11.16 -1.95
N ILE A 31 -0.88 9.90 -2.14
CA ILE A 31 -0.27 9.07 -3.16
C ILE A 31 -0.82 9.48 -4.52
N ASN A 32 0.07 9.88 -5.42
CA ASN A 32 -0.31 10.23 -6.79
C ASN A 32 -0.21 9.01 -7.71
N TYR A 33 0.83 8.19 -7.53
CA TYR A 33 0.98 6.91 -8.22
C TYR A 33 1.87 5.96 -7.44
N VAL A 34 1.66 4.69 -7.70
CA VAL A 34 2.41 3.58 -7.10
C VAL A 34 2.99 2.74 -8.22
N GLY A 35 4.28 2.46 -8.15
CA GLY A 35 4.95 1.55 -9.08
C GLY A 35 5.06 0.15 -8.49
N PHE A 36 4.98 -0.85 -9.34
CA PHE A 36 5.25 -2.24 -8.95
C PHE A 36 6.68 -2.62 -9.28
N CYS A 37 7.30 -3.39 -8.40
CA CYS A 37 8.62 -3.98 -8.64
C CYS A 37 8.56 -5.51 -8.55
N GLY A 38 9.71 -6.19 -8.72
CA GLY A 38 9.76 -7.65 -8.70
C GLY A 38 9.28 -8.26 -7.38
N SER A 39 9.51 -7.58 -6.24
CA SER A 39 9.03 -8.07 -4.94
C SER A 39 7.51 -8.05 -4.84
N ASP A 40 6.85 -7.09 -5.46
CA ASP A 40 5.38 -7.04 -5.50
C ASP A 40 4.81 -8.19 -6.34
N LEU A 41 5.46 -8.53 -7.44
CA LEU A 41 5.08 -9.68 -8.24
C LEU A 41 5.21 -10.98 -7.46
N ASN A 42 6.30 -11.15 -6.71
CA ASN A 42 6.49 -12.31 -5.84
C ASN A 42 5.41 -12.35 -4.74
N THR A 43 5.06 -11.22 -4.17
CA THR A 43 3.95 -11.12 -3.21
C THR A 43 2.64 -11.59 -3.82
N TYR A 44 2.32 -11.13 -5.02
CA TYR A 44 1.11 -11.54 -5.74
C TYR A 44 1.07 -13.05 -5.99
N ARG A 45 2.21 -13.65 -6.32
CA ARG A 45 2.32 -15.09 -6.56
C ARG A 45 2.31 -15.93 -5.28
N GLY A 46 2.35 -15.30 -4.11
CA GLY A 46 2.43 -15.99 -2.84
C GLY A 46 3.81 -16.56 -2.55
N MET A 47 4.86 -16.03 -3.19
CA MET A 47 6.23 -16.54 -3.09
C MET A 47 7.10 -15.74 -2.12
N ASN A 48 6.54 -14.74 -1.45
CA ASN A 48 7.28 -13.94 -0.47
C ASN A 48 6.92 -14.39 0.95
N PRO A 49 7.83 -15.15 1.64
CA PRO A 49 7.52 -15.67 2.96
C PRO A 49 7.43 -14.61 4.05
N MET A 50 7.91 -13.39 3.78
CA MET A 50 7.90 -12.27 4.73
C MET A 50 6.55 -11.53 4.75
N VAL A 51 5.66 -11.84 3.81
CA VAL A 51 4.39 -11.14 3.66
C VAL A 51 3.24 -12.04 4.07
N LYS A 52 2.36 -11.51 4.91
CA LYS A 52 1.11 -12.18 5.30
C LYS A 52 -0.06 -11.58 4.54
N MET A 53 -0.92 -12.44 4.00
CA MET A 53 -2.15 -12.02 3.31
C MET A 53 -3.26 -11.78 4.32
N PRO A 54 -4.17 -10.84 4.11
CA PRO A 54 -4.21 -9.90 2.98
C PRO A 54 -3.17 -8.78 3.12
N VAL A 55 -2.71 -8.24 2.01
CA VAL A 55 -1.71 -7.18 2.00
C VAL A 55 -2.05 -6.12 0.94
N ILE A 56 -1.72 -4.87 1.22
CA ILE A 56 -1.77 -3.78 0.25
C ILE A 56 -0.34 -3.59 -0.25
N PRO A 57 -0.03 -3.98 -1.50
CA PRO A 57 1.32 -3.92 -2.02
C PRO A 57 1.71 -2.53 -2.49
N GLY A 58 2.97 -2.38 -2.87
CA GLY A 58 3.51 -1.17 -3.47
C GLY A 58 4.32 -0.36 -2.47
N HIS A 59 5.54 -0.03 -2.84
CA HIS A 59 6.46 0.74 -2.01
C HIS A 59 7.26 1.77 -2.82
N GLU A 60 7.09 1.78 -4.13
CA GLU A 60 7.66 2.82 -5.01
C GLU A 60 6.56 3.81 -5.33
N ILE A 61 6.60 5.00 -4.72
CA ILE A 61 5.52 5.96 -4.81
C ILE A 61 6.00 7.34 -5.26
N GLY A 62 5.12 8.03 -5.98
CA GLY A 62 5.18 9.47 -6.16
C GLY A 62 4.05 10.08 -5.34
N ALA A 63 4.37 11.04 -4.47
CA ALA A 63 3.41 11.55 -3.52
C ALA A 63 3.62 13.04 -3.23
N THR A 64 2.59 13.66 -2.68
CA THR A 64 2.61 15.06 -2.24
C THR A 64 2.27 15.10 -0.75
N ILE A 65 2.98 15.93 0.00
CA ILE A 65 2.67 16.14 1.41
C ILE A 65 1.31 16.83 1.53
N GLU A 66 0.39 16.20 2.26
CA GLU A 66 -0.95 16.73 2.49
C GLU A 66 -1.05 17.43 3.85
N ALA A 67 -0.45 16.86 4.89
CA ALA A 67 -0.47 17.43 6.23
C ALA A 67 0.73 16.96 7.04
N VAL A 68 1.16 17.79 7.98
CA VAL A 68 2.26 17.47 8.89
C VAL A 68 1.83 17.77 10.32
N THR A 69 2.53 17.14 11.27
CA THR A 69 2.41 17.47 12.69
C THR A 69 3.68 18.17 13.16
N ASP A 70 3.54 19.00 14.16
CA ASP A 70 4.69 19.65 14.80
C ASP A 70 5.43 18.68 15.73
#